data_3179ef09c234f3bef49ca98bd34ddec7
#
_entry.id   3179ef09c234f3bef49ca98bd34ddec7
#
_cell.length_a   1.000
_cell.length_b   1.000
_cell.length_c   1.000
_cell.angle_alpha   90.00
_cell.angle_beta   90.00
_cell.angle_gamma   90.00
#
_symmetry.space_group_name_H-M   'P 1'
#
loop_
_entity.id
_entity.type
_entity.pdbx_description
1 polymer ?
#
loop_
_entity_poly.entity_id
_entity_poly.type
_entity_poly.pdbx_seq_one_letter_code
_entity_poly.pdbx_strand_id
1 'polypeptide(L)'
;MLLAIDTSSGTSVAVVGADGAVRAERTETDTMRHAEVVGRLIEEALEAAGIGPDAIEAVAVGMGPGPFTGLRVGIAAARAFAFGRGVPTLPVVSHDAVALGVLRHGRADGFLVVTDARRRELYWSAYAGLDEQGLPVRTAGPGLDKPPALPFPELPRLEAETVSAAELGVVAALTRAAGRAPAADEPLYLRSPDVTLSAGPKRVTA
;
A
#
# COMPACT_ATOMS: atom_id res chain seq x y z
N MET A 1 2.77 15.66 -11.13
CA MET A 1 2.57 15.18 -9.75
C MET A 1 1.97 13.79 -9.73
N LEU A 2 2.24 13.02 -8.69
CA LEU A 2 1.61 11.72 -8.42
C LEU A 2 0.65 11.86 -7.24
N LEU A 3 -0.53 11.27 -7.33
CA LEU A 3 -1.38 10.97 -6.18
C LEU A 3 -1.06 9.55 -5.75
N ALA A 4 -0.80 9.32 -4.46
CA ALA A 4 -0.55 7.99 -3.91
C ALA A 4 -1.63 7.61 -2.91
N ILE A 5 -2.12 6.37 -2.97
CA ILE A 5 -3.20 5.86 -2.10
C ILE A 5 -2.83 4.46 -1.62
N ASP A 6 -2.85 4.25 -0.31
CA ASP A 6 -2.74 2.93 0.31
C ASP A 6 -3.84 2.73 1.36
N THR A 7 -4.42 1.54 1.36
CA THR A 7 -5.44 1.11 2.34
C THR A 7 -5.19 -0.32 2.84
N SER A 8 -3.95 -0.78 2.75
CA SER A 8 -3.53 -2.10 3.22
C SER A 8 -3.43 -2.18 4.75
N SER A 9 -3.10 -1.06 5.40
CA SER A 9 -3.02 -0.94 6.86
C SER A 9 -3.28 0.52 7.25
N GLY A 10 -4.50 0.83 7.68
CA GLY A 10 -4.99 2.21 7.73
C GLY A 10 -5.35 2.75 6.35
N THR A 11 -5.64 4.05 6.25
CA THR A 11 -5.85 4.76 4.98
C THR A 11 -4.85 5.90 4.90
N SER A 12 -3.98 5.88 3.92
CA SER A 12 -3.02 6.95 3.67
C SER A 12 -3.14 7.46 2.24
N VAL A 13 -3.06 8.78 2.08
CA VAL A 13 -3.09 9.46 0.79
C VAL A 13 -1.99 10.53 0.77
N ALA A 14 -1.23 10.60 -0.31
CA ALA A 14 -0.17 11.58 -0.46
C ALA A 14 -0.10 12.18 -1.87
N VAL A 15 0.47 13.39 -1.95
CA VAL A 15 0.89 14.02 -3.20
C VAL A 15 2.41 14.03 -3.24
N VAL A 16 2.97 13.47 -4.31
CA VAL A 16 4.42 13.32 -4.49
C VAL A 16 4.83 13.89 -5.86
N GLY A 17 5.93 14.62 -5.90
CA GLY A 17 6.52 15.11 -7.15
C GLY A 17 7.09 13.97 -7.99
N ALA A 18 7.26 14.19 -9.29
CA ALA A 18 7.96 13.25 -10.16
C ALA A 18 9.46 13.07 -9.76
N ASP A 19 9.99 14.04 -9.02
CA ASP A 19 11.32 14.04 -8.39
C ASP A 19 11.38 13.25 -7.08
N GLY A 20 10.26 12.65 -6.63
CA GLY A 20 10.14 11.95 -5.36
C GLY A 20 9.95 12.88 -4.14
N ALA A 21 9.82 14.19 -4.33
CA ALA A 21 9.58 15.11 -3.22
C ALA A 21 8.13 14.99 -2.72
N VAL A 22 7.97 14.66 -1.44
CA VAL A 22 6.66 14.61 -0.78
C VAL A 22 6.13 16.04 -0.59
N ARG A 23 4.93 16.32 -1.10
CA ARG A 23 4.26 17.62 -0.98
C ARG A 23 3.26 17.66 0.16
N ALA A 24 2.51 16.57 0.33
CA ALA A 24 1.55 16.40 1.41
C ALA A 24 1.28 14.93 1.68
N GLU A 25 0.93 14.60 2.91
CA GLU A 25 0.40 13.29 3.28
C GLU A 25 -0.72 13.46 4.32
N ARG A 26 -1.73 12.62 4.23
CA ARG A 26 -2.84 12.51 5.18
C ARG A 26 -3.08 11.04 5.49
N THR A 27 -3.21 10.73 6.78
CA THR A 27 -3.35 9.34 7.23
C THR A 27 -4.46 9.24 8.28
N GLU A 28 -5.27 8.19 8.14
CA GLU A 28 -6.25 7.74 9.12
C GLU A 28 -5.91 6.29 9.51
N THR A 29 -5.73 6.05 10.79
CA THR A 29 -5.29 4.74 11.30
C THR A 29 -6.45 3.76 11.51
N ASP A 30 -7.69 4.25 11.59
CA ASP A 30 -8.86 3.38 11.76
C ASP A 30 -9.10 2.55 10.50
N THR A 31 -8.82 1.25 10.62
CA THR A 31 -8.96 0.27 9.53
C THR A 31 -10.41 -0.13 9.22
N MET A 32 -11.39 0.42 9.90
CA MET A 32 -12.83 0.11 9.65
C MET A 32 -13.50 1.17 8.80
N ARG A 33 -12.85 2.32 8.55
CA ARG A 33 -13.48 3.49 7.93
C ARG A 33 -12.90 3.86 6.55
N HIS A 34 -12.17 2.96 5.91
CA HIS A 34 -11.51 3.24 4.62
C HIS A 34 -12.42 3.92 3.59
N ALA A 35 -13.64 3.38 3.37
CA ALA A 35 -14.57 3.92 2.38
C ALA A 35 -15.14 5.29 2.75
N GLU A 36 -15.24 5.59 4.04
CA GLU A 36 -15.76 6.86 4.54
C GLU A 36 -14.73 7.98 4.45
N VAL A 37 -13.45 7.65 4.56
CA VAL A 37 -12.39 8.66 4.72
C VAL A 37 -11.54 8.89 3.47
N VAL A 38 -11.42 7.91 2.56
CA VAL A 38 -10.49 7.98 1.42
C VAL A 38 -10.74 9.20 0.53
N GLY A 39 -12.00 9.53 0.24
CA GLY A 39 -12.35 10.70 -0.57
C GLY A 39 -11.93 12.01 0.08
N ARG A 40 -12.23 12.17 1.38
CA ARG A 40 -11.83 13.32 2.17
C ARG A 40 -10.30 13.46 2.26
N LEU A 41 -9.58 12.36 2.48
CA LEU A 41 -8.11 12.38 2.54
C LEU A 41 -7.48 12.77 1.19
N ILE A 42 -8.10 12.38 0.06
CA ILE A 42 -7.66 12.83 -1.27
C ILE A 42 -7.80 14.36 -1.39
N GLU A 43 -8.96 14.90 -1.04
CA GLU A 43 -9.22 16.33 -1.07
C GLU A 43 -8.24 17.10 -0.18
N GLU A 44 -8.09 16.70 1.07
CA GLU A 44 -7.17 17.30 2.04
C GLU A 44 -5.69 17.21 1.62
N ALA A 45 -5.27 16.14 0.96
CA ALA A 45 -3.90 15.99 0.46
C ALA A 45 -3.63 16.93 -0.72
N LEU A 46 -4.57 17.05 -1.65
CA LEU A 46 -4.48 17.98 -2.78
C LEU A 46 -4.46 19.44 -2.31
N GLU A 47 -5.36 19.79 -1.38
CA GLU A 47 -5.42 21.12 -0.78
C GLU A 47 -4.12 21.49 -0.07
N ALA A 48 -3.60 20.58 0.77
CA ALA A 48 -2.35 20.80 1.50
C ALA A 48 -1.12 20.89 0.57
N ALA A 49 -1.17 20.23 -0.58
CA ALA A 49 -0.14 20.37 -1.61
C ALA A 49 -0.31 21.65 -2.46
N GLY A 50 -1.40 22.41 -2.28
CA GLY A 50 -1.69 23.63 -3.04
C GLY A 50 -1.99 23.38 -4.51
N ILE A 51 -2.53 22.21 -4.88
CA ILE A 51 -2.80 21.83 -6.27
C ILE A 51 -4.23 21.32 -6.46
N GLY A 52 -4.74 21.48 -7.69
CA GLY A 52 -5.98 20.82 -8.10
C GLY A 52 -5.75 19.42 -8.66
N PRO A 53 -6.83 18.63 -8.83
CA PRO A 53 -6.77 17.31 -9.45
C PRO A 53 -6.07 17.29 -10.81
N ASP A 54 -6.16 18.40 -11.55
CA ASP A 54 -5.59 18.55 -12.90
C ASP A 54 -4.06 18.46 -12.94
N ALA A 55 -3.37 18.73 -11.84
CA ALA A 55 -1.93 18.62 -11.73
C ALA A 55 -1.44 17.16 -11.55
N ILE A 56 -2.35 16.21 -11.33
CA ILE A 56 -2.00 14.80 -11.18
C ILE A 56 -1.84 14.14 -12.55
N GLU A 57 -0.69 13.53 -12.78
CA GLU A 57 -0.28 12.86 -14.02
C GLU A 57 -0.30 11.33 -13.93
N ALA A 58 -0.32 10.77 -12.72
CA ALA A 58 -0.49 9.35 -12.48
C ALA A 58 -0.92 9.10 -11.03
N VAL A 59 -1.50 7.93 -10.76
CA VAL A 59 -1.94 7.52 -9.42
C VAL A 59 -1.16 6.27 -8.97
N ALA A 60 -0.30 6.42 -7.97
CA ALA A 60 0.33 5.29 -7.30
C ALA A 60 -0.69 4.60 -6.39
N VAL A 61 -0.77 3.28 -6.47
CA VAL A 61 -1.76 2.50 -5.71
C VAL A 61 -1.12 1.31 -5.02
N GLY A 62 -1.35 1.21 -3.71
CA GLY A 62 -0.91 0.08 -2.91
C GLY A 62 -1.73 -1.18 -3.23
N MET A 63 -1.02 -2.22 -3.67
CA MET A 63 -1.62 -3.50 -4.03
C MET A 63 -1.60 -4.51 -2.89
N GLY A 64 -1.21 -4.10 -1.70
CA GLY A 64 -1.05 -4.95 -0.53
C GLY A 64 0.37 -5.52 -0.39
N PRO A 65 0.55 -6.52 0.47
CA PRO A 65 -0.49 -7.35 1.08
C PRO A 65 -1.33 -6.58 2.12
N GLY A 66 -2.57 -7.03 2.30
CA GLY A 66 -3.50 -6.40 3.24
C GLY A 66 -4.86 -7.10 3.29
N PRO A 67 -5.74 -6.72 4.24
CA PRO A 67 -7.09 -7.25 4.34
C PRO A 67 -7.90 -6.96 3.08
N PHE A 68 -8.66 -7.96 2.64
CA PHE A 68 -9.42 -7.96 1.39
C PHE A 68 -10.32 -6.71 1.18
N THR A 69 -11.07 -6.32 2.21
CA THR A 69 -11.97 -5.16 2.11
C THR A 69 -11.19 -3.86 2.01
N GLY A 70 -10.16 -3.69 2.84
CA GLY A 70 -9.31 -2.50 2.81
C GLY A 70 -8.69 -2.29 1.44
N LEU A 71 -7.98 -3.30 0.91
CA LEU A 71 -7.33 -3.21 -0.39
C LEU A 71 -8.29 -2.78 -1.50
N ARG A 72 -9.50 -3.35 -1.53
CA ARG A 72 -10.49 -3.02 -2.57
C ARG A 72 -10.90 -1.56 -2.55
N VAL A 73 -11.06 -0.97 -1.37
CA VAL A 73 -11.45 0.44 -1.24
C VAL A 73 -10.40 1.35 -1.86
N GLY A 74 -9.13 1.19 -1.49
CA GLY A 74 -8.05 2.03 -2.00
C GLY A 74 -7.82 1.84 -3.50
N ILE A 75 -7.81 0.58 -3.96
CA ILE A 75 -7.63 0.27 -5.39
C ILE A 75 -8.80 0.84 -6.22
N ALA A 76 -10.03 0.71 -5.73
CA ALA A 76 -11.20 1.28 -6.43
C ALA A 76 -11.13 2.82 -6.46
N ALA A 77 -10.78 3.47 -5.35
CA ALA A 77 -10.62 4.92 -5.29
C ALA A 77 -9.52 5.41 -6.24
N ALA A 78 -8.36 4.76 -6.24
CA ALA A 78 -7.24 5.09 -7.11
C ALA A 78 -7.61 4.94 -8.59
N ARG A 79 -8.23 3.82 -8.96
CA ARG A 79 -8.68 3.57 -10.33
C ARG A 79 -9.79 4.54 -10.78
N ALA A 80 -10.74 4.86 -9.90
CA ALA A 80 -11.80 5.83 -10.20
C ALA A 80 -11.22 7.23 -10.43
N PHE A 81 -10.30 7.68 -9.57
CA PHE A 81 -9.62 8.95 -9.73
C PHE A 81 -8.80 8.99 -11.03
N ALA A 82 -7.98 7.96 -11.28
CA ALA A 82 -7.17 7.85 -12.49
C ALA A 82 -8.02 7.87 -13.76
N PHE A 83 -9.13 7.12 -13.77
CA PHE A 83 -10.08 7.10 -14.87
C PHE A 83 -10.72 8.47 -15.12
N GLY A 84 -11.20 9.14 -14.06
CA GLY A 84 -11.79 10.48 -14.16
C GLY A 84 -10.81 11.54 -14.66
N ARG A 85 -9.50 11.36 -14.39
CA ARG A 85 -8.42 12.23 -14.87
C ARG A 85 -7.83 11.83 -16.23
N GLY A 86 -8.12 10.64 -16.73
CA GLY A 86 -7.50 10.10 -17.94
C GLY A 86 -5.98 9.83 -17.77
N VAL A 87 -5.54 9.46 -16.54
CA VAL A 87 -4.12 9.21 -16.22
C VAL A 87 -3.90 7.75 -15.84
N PRO A 88 -2.68 7.21 -15.97
CA PRO A 88 -2.39 5.83 -15.61
C PRO A 88 -2.37 5.61 -14.10
N THR A 89 -2.63 4.34 -13.67
CA THR A 89 -2.29 3.85 -12.35
C THR A 89 -0.89 3.24 -12.34
N LEU A 90 -0.19 3.37 -11.22
CA LEU A 90 1.13 2.80 -10.95
C LEU A 90 1.03 1.87 -9.73
N PRO A 91 0.79 0.57 -9.94
CA PRO A 91 0.75 -0.42 -8.87
C PRO A 91 2.08 -0.51 -8.12
N VAL A 92 2.01 -0.56 -6.79
CA VAL A 92 3.16 -0.71 -5.89
C VAL A 92 2.83 -1.75 -4.82
N VAL A 93 3.79 -2.59 -4.45
CA VAL A 93 3.63 -3.47 -3.29
C VAL A 93 3.71 -2.63 -2.02
N SER A 94 2.68 -2.67 -1.18
CA SER A 94 2.58 -1.81 0.02
C SER A 94 3.76 -1.98 0.99
N HIS A 95 4.30 -3.19 1.13
CA HIS A 95 5.49 -3.45 1.94
C HIS A 95 6.75 -2.78 1.39
N ASP A 96 6.85 -2.52 0.08
CA ASP A 96 8.00 -1.80 -0.50
C ASP A 96 8.02 -0.34 0.00
N ALA A 97 6.87 0.27 0.22
CA ALA A 97 6.77 1.60 0.83
C ALA A 97 7.27 1.61 2.28
N VAL A 98 6.86 0.61 3.08
CA VAL A 98 7.36 0.45 4.47
C VAL A 98 8.88 0.28 4.49
N ALA A 99 9.39 -0.59 3.60
CA ALA A 99 10.83 -0.83 3.51
C ALA A 99 11.60 0.42 3.10
N LEU A 100 11.10 1.18 2.11
CA LEU A 100 11.74 2.42 1.66
C LEU A 100 11.85 3.42 2.81
N GLY A 101 10.78 3.65 3.57
CA GLY A 101 10.77 4.57 4.69
C GLY A 101 11.88 4.28 5.70
N VAL A 102 12.10 3.01 6.02
CA VAL A 102 13.14 2.59 6.98
C VAL A 102 14.54 2.68 6.39
N LEU A 103 14.70 2.25 5.14
CA LEU A 103 16.01 2.25 4.48
C LEU A 103 16.54 3.67 4.23
N ARG A 104 15.67 4.62 3.91
CA ARG A 104 16.04 6.04 3.77
C ARG A 104 16.50 6.69 5.08
N HIS A 105 16.12 6.14 6.23
CA HIS A 105 16.58 6.58 7.55
C HIS A 105 17.86 5.87 8.04
N GLY A 106 18.58 5.21 7.13
CA GLY A 106 19.93 4.70 7.36
C GLY A 106 20.03 3.26 7.83
N ARG A 107 18.96 2.48 7.73
CA ARG A 107 19.06 1.04 7.96
C ARG A 107 19.79 0.38 6.78
N ALA A 108 20.84 -0.37 7.06
CA ALA A 108 21.65 -1.04 6.04
C ALA A 108 21.49 -2.56 6.04
N ASP A 109 21.12 -3.14 7.19
CA ASP A 109 21.00 -4.59 7.35
C ASP A 109 19.67 -5.11 6.84
N GLY A 110 19.65 -6.39 6.42
CA GLY A 110 18.45 -7.08 6.03
C GLY A 110 17.41 -7.15 7.15
N PHE A 111 16.12 -7.09 6.82
CA PHE A 111 15.02 -7.12 7.78
C PHE A 111 13.74 -7.69 7.18
N LEU A 112 12.82 -8.05 8.07
CA LEU A 112 11.49 -8.53 7.72
C LEU A 112 10.47 -7.44 8.03
N VAL A 113 9.79 -6.91 7.01
CA VAL A 113 8.59 -6.09 7.19
C VAL A 113 7.43 -7.01 7.54
N VAL A 114 6.69 -6.68 8.58
CA VAL A 114 5.45 -7.39 8.95
C VAL A 114 4.31 -6.43 9.20
N THR A 115 3.11 -6.81 8.76
CA THR A 115 1.85 -6.09 9.04
C THR A 115 0.79 -7.07 9.53
N ASP A 116 -0.19 -6.58 10.29
CA ASP A 116 -1.26 -7.42 10.86
C ASP A 116 -2.17 -7.99 9.76
N ALA A 117 -2.25 -9.32 9.69
CA ALA A 117 -3.16 -10.03 8.78
C ALA A 117 -4.46 -10.46 9.45
N ARG A 118 -4.73 -9.99 10.70
CA ARG A 118 -5.81 -10.46 11.56
C ARG A 118 -5.67 -11.94 11.96
N ARG A 119 -6.47 -12.42 12.90
CA ARG A 119 -6.51 -13.82 13.37
C ARG A 119 -5.17 -14.39 13.81
N ARG A 120 -4.29 -13.54 14.38
CA ARG A 120 -2.94 -13.91 14.84
C ARG A 120 -2.04 -14.40 13.70
N GLU A 121 -2.22 -13.85 12.50
CA GLU A 121 -1.34 -14.04 11.34
C GLU A 121 -0.73 -12.70 10.96
N LEU A 122 0.41 -12.76 10.27
CA LEU A 122 1.15 -11.60 9.79
C LEU A 122 1.40 -11.73 8.29
N TYR A 123 1.17 -10.66 7.56
CA TYR A 123 1.80 -10.51 6.26
C TYR A 123 3.26 -10.19 6.45
N TRP A 124 4.12 -10.71 5.62
CA TRP A 124 5.56 -10.48 5.72
C TRP A 124 6.22 -10.32 4.35
N SER A 125 7.34 -9.58 4.32
CA SER A 125 8.25 -9.47 3.17
C SER A 125 9.68 -9.24 3.68
N ALA A 126 10.66 -9.92 3.09
CA ALA A 126 12.08 -9.76 3.45
C ALA A 126 12.79 -8.81 2.49
N TYR A 127 13.65 -7.95 3.03
CA TYR A 127 14.41 -6.95 2.30
C TYR A 127 15.89 -7.01 2.64
N ALA A 128 16.75 -6.74 1.63
CA ALA A 128 18.22 -6.72 1.79
C ALA A 128 18.79 -5.29 1.86
N GLY A 129 18.09 -4.27 1.39
CA GLY A 129 18.59 -2.89 1.33
C GLY A 129 18.00 -2.13 0.16
N LEU A 130 18.69 -1.09 -0.30
CA LEU A 130 18.37 -0.35 -1.52
C LEU A 130 19.26 -0.79 -2.67
N ASP A 131 18.73 -0.74 -3.88
CA ASP A 131 19.52 -0.89 -5.09
C ASP A 131 20.17 0.46 -5.52
N GLU A 132 20.89 0.43 -6.64
CA GLU A 132 21.58 1.62 -7.18
C GLU A 132 20.63 2.75 -7.57
N GLN A 133 19.35 2.45 -7.78
CA GLN A 133 18.30 3.43 -8.09
C GLN A 133 17.55 3.89 -6.84
N GLY A 134 17.94 3.41 -5.65
CA GLY A 134 17.32 3.76 -4.38
C GLY A 134 15.98 3.04 -4.13
N LEU A 135 15.70 1.97 -4.86
CA LEU A 135 14.51 1.14 -4.66
C LEU A 135 14.78 0.01 -3.66
N PRO A 136 13.80 -0.36 -2.81
CA PRO A 136 13.92 -1.49 -1.90
C PRO A 136 14.13 -2.82 -2.63
N VAL A 137 15.15 -3.57 -2.23
CA VAL A 137 15.43 -4.91 -2.74
C VAL A 137 14.69 -5.94 -1.90
N ARG A 138 13.52 -6.37 -2.37
CA ARG A 138 12.75 -7.44 -1.75
C ARG A 138 13.32 -8.79 -2.17
N THR A 139 13.76 -9.59 -1.18
CA THR A 139 14.40 -10.89 -1.39
C THR A 139 13.44 -12.06 -1.28
N ALA A 140 12.31 -11.90 -0.54
CA ALA A 140 11.26 -12.90 -0.43
C ALA A 140 9.91 -12.27 -0.05
N GLY A 141 8.84 -12.98 -0.32
CA GLY A 141 7.47 -12.54 -0.06
C GLY A 141 6.89 -11.66 -1.18
N PRO A 142 5.72 -11.04 -0.97
CA PRO A 142 4.92 -11.11 0.26
C PRO A 142 4.37 -12.50 0.56
N GLY A 143 4.32 -12.84 1.85
CA GLY A 143 3.77 -14.08 2.37
C GLY A 143 2.82 -13.85 3.54
N LEU A 144 2.17 -14.91 4.01
CA LEU A 144 1.24 -14.92 5.15
C LEU A 144 1.56 -16.10 6.04
N ASP A 145 1.91 -15.83 7.30
CA ASP A 145 2.23 -16.86 8.28
C ASP A 145 1.83 -16.46 9.70
N LYS A 146 1.77 -17.43 10.60
CA LYS A 146 1.65 -17.17 12.04
C LYS A 146 3.01 -16.73 12.60
N PRO A 147 3.03 -15.88 13.65
CA PRO A 147 4.28 -15.39 14.24
C PRO A 147 5.36 -16.44 14.54
N PRO A 148 5.03 -17.67 15.02
CA PRO A 148 6.04 -18.70 15.25
C PRO A 148 6.57 -19.38 13.97
N ALA A 149 5.83 -19.25 12.85
CA ALA A 149 6.16 -19.88 11.57
C ALA A 149 6.73 -18.89 10.54
N LEU A 150 6.96 -17.63 10.96
CA LEU A 150 7.58 -16.65 10.07
C LEU A 150 8.95 -17.14 9.59
N PRO A 151 9.25 -17.03 8.29
CA PRO A 151 10.55 -17.36 7.76
C PRO A 151 11.62 -16.36 8.24
N PHE A 152 12.89 -16.71 8.06
CA PHE A 152 14.04 -15.86 8.37
C PHE A 152 14.06 -15.39 9.84
N PRO A 153 14.11 -16.35 10.82
CA PRO A 153 14.08 -16.01 12.24
C PRO A 153 15.27 -15.16 12.68
N GLU A 154 16.35 -15.15 11.89
CA GLU A 154 17.56 -14.34 12.10
C GLU A 154 17.38 -12.88 11.71
N LEU A 155 16.41 -12.55 10.85
CA LEU A 155 16.17 -11.18 10.43
C LEU A 155 15.40 -10.40 11.51
N PRO A 156 15.82 -9.17 11.84
CA PRO A 156 15.06 -8.31 12.72
C PRO A 156 13.71 -7.97 12.08
N ARG A 157 12.63 -8.06 12.88
CA ARG A 157 11.27 -7.73 12.44
C ARG A 157 11.02 -6.25 12.59
N LEU A 158 10.39 -5.69 11.57
CA LEU A 158 9.83 -4.35 11.56
C LEU A 158 8.31 -4.46 11.49
N GLU A 159 7.65 -4.21 12.59
CA GLU A 159 6.18 -4.16 12.65
C GLU A 159 5.69 -2.80 12.20
N ALA A 160 4.90 -2.75 11.14
CA ALA A 160 4.30 -1.53 10.63
C ALA A 160 2.80 -1.54 10.91
N GLU A 161 2.34 -0.53 11.64
CA GLU A 161 0.90 -0.32 11.93
C GLU A 161 0.18 0.33 10.76
N THR A 162 0.89 1.13 9.97
CA THR A 162 0.37 1.83 8.80
C THR A 162 1.37 1.77 7.64
N VAL A 163 0.87 1.98 6.44
CA VAL A 163 1.68 2.15 5.22
C VAL A 163 1.61 3.61 4.80
N SER A 164 2.77 4.26 4.68
CA SER A 164 2.86 5.63 4.20
C SER A 164 2.59 5.70 2.70
N ALA A 165 1.57 6.47 2.31
CA ALA A 165 1.31 6.76 0.90
C ALA A 165 2.39 7.68 0.31
N ALA A 166 3.06 8.50 1.12
CA ALA A 166 4.20 9.29 0.67
C ALA A 166 5.34 8.39 0.20
N GLU A 167 5.75 7.41 1.00
CA GLU A 167 6.78 6.45 0.61
C GLU A 167 6.32 5.56 -0.57
N LEU A 168 5.04 5.20 -0.63
CA LEU A 168 4.46 4.50 -1.79
C LEU A 168 4.61 5.33 -3.08
N GLY A 169 4.30 6.61 -3.02
CA GLY A 169 4.45 7.54 -4.14
C GLY A 169 5.91 7.71 -4.56
N VAL A 170 6.84 7.71 -3.59
CA VAL A 170 8.28 7.75 -3.86
C VAL A 170 8.75 6.48 -4.56
N VAL A 171 8.31 5.29 -4.11
CA VAL A 171 8.61 4.01 -4.83
C VAL A 171 8.12 4.08 -6.27
N ALA A 172 6.88 4.57 -6.49
CA ALA A 172 6.33 4.71 -7.84
C ALA A 172 7.14 5.70 -8.70
N ALA A 173 7.53 6.84 -8.14
CA ALA A 173 8.34 7.85 -8.83
C ALA A 173 9.72 7.30 -9.23
N LEU A 174 10.42 6.63 -8.30
CA LEU A 174 11.72 6.00 -8.55
C LEU A 174 11.63 4.87 -9.58
N THR A 175 10.59 4.01 -9.48
CA THR A 175 10.34 2.94 -10.45
C THR A 175 10.17 3.49 -11.86
N ARG A 176 9.35 4.55 -11.99
CA ARG A 176 9.14 5.25 -13.27
C ARG A 176 10.39 5.91 -13.80
N ALA A 177 11.14 6.61 -12.94
CA ALA A 177 12.40 7.27 -13.31
C ALA A 177 13.46 6.27 -13.76
N ALA A 178 13.50 5.09 -13.15
CA ALA A 178 14.38 3.97 -13.54
C ALA A 178 13.93 3.24 -14.83
N GLY A 179 12.81 3.62 -15.43
CA GLY A 179 12.25 2.93 -16.60
C GLY A 179 11.81 1.48 -16.32
N ARG A 180 11.57 1.14 -15.06
CA ARG A 180 11.13 -0.21 -14.66
C ARG A 180 9.61 -0.35 -14.76
N ALA A 181 9.17 -1.58 -15.02
CA ALA A 181 7.76 -1.91 -14.94
C ALA A 181 7.25 -1.77 -13.47
N PRO A 182 6.05 -1.21 -13.26
CA PRO A 182 5.41 -1.22 -11.95
C PRO A 182 5.11 -2.66 -11.51
N ALA A 183 4.64 -2.84 -10.27
CA ALA A 183 4.14 -4.13 -9.79
C ALA A 183 2.96 -4.61 -10.66
N ALA A 184 2.59 -5.90 -10.53
CA ALA A 184 1.41 -6.42 -11.21
C ALA A 184 0.15 -5.65 -10.80
N ASP A 185 -0.74 -5.36 -11.76
CA ASP A 185 -2.03 -4.67 -11.50
C ASP A 185 -3.08 -5.63 -10.92
N GLU A 186 -2.64 -6.48 -9.98
CA GLU A 186 -3.47 -7.46 -9.29
C GLU A 186 -3.27 -7.32 -7.77
N PRO A 187 -4.38 -7.22 -6.98
CA PRO A 187 -4.27 -7.15 -5.53
C PRO A 187 -3.64 -8.40 -4.94
N LEU A 188 -2.77 -8.22 -3.97
CA LEU A 188 -2.08 -9.31 -3.25
C LEU A 188 -2.99 -9.90 -2.16
N TYR A 189 -4.02 -10.64 -2.59
CA TYR A 189 -4.91 -11.37 -1.70
C TYR A 189 -4.26 -12.66 -1.21
N LEU A 190 -3.42 -12.57 -0.18
CA LEU A 190 -2.72 -13.73 0.40
C LEU A 190 -3.63 -14.56 1.32
N ARG A 191 -4.81 -14.05 1.65
CA ARG A 191 -5.82 -14.73 2.43
C ARG A 191 -7.09 -14.92 1.60
N SER A 192 -7.64 -16.13 1.63
CA SER A 192 -8.96 -16.37 1.05
C SER A 192 -10.05 -15.57 1.77
N PRO A 193 -11.06 -15.04 1.07
CA PRO A 193 -12.19 -14.38 1.70
C PRO A 193 -12.87 -15.32 2.69
N ASP A 194 -13.26 -14.78 3.86
CA ASP A 194 -14.04 -15.52 4.84
C ASP A 194 -15.47 -15.69 4.32
N VAL A 195 -15.72 -16.77 3.58
CA VAL A 195 -17.06 -17.12 3.16
C VAL A 195 -17.68 -18.02 4.23
N THR A 196 -18.55 -17.47 5.06
CA THR A 196 -19.45 -18.27 5.86
C THR A 196 -20.54 -18.79 4.93
N LEU A 197 -20.48 -20.07 4.56
CA LEU A 197 -21.54 -20.70 3.80
C LEU A 197 -22.82 -20.62 4.65
N SER A 198 -23.83 -19.90 4.15
CA SER A 198 -25.15 -19.87 4.78
C SER A 198 -25.70 -21.28 4.85
N ALA A 199 -26.09 -21.73 6.04
CA ALA A 199 -26.72 -23.04 6.24
C ALA A 199 -28.15 -23.05 5.64
N GLY A 200 -28.23 -23.17 4.32
CA GLY A 200 -29.47 -23.40 3.57
C GLY A 200 -30.32 -22.15 3.26
N PRO A 201 -31.26 -22.26 2.34
CA PRO A 201 -32.15 -21.17 1.98
C PRO A 201 -33.09 -20.80 3.12
N LYS A 202 -33.22 -19.50 3.42
CA LYS A 202 -34.25 -19.01 4.34
C LYS A 202 -35.63 -19.43 3.81
N ARG A 203 -36.38 -20.25 4.58
CA ARG A 203 -37.79 -20.51 4.29
C ARG A 203 -38.54 -19.19 4.41
N VAL A 204 -39.05 -18.71 3.30
CA VAL A 204 -40.05 -17.64 3.29
C VAL A 204 -41.36 -18.32 3.69
N THR A 205 -41.81 -18.10 4.89
CA THR A 205 -43.19 -18.40 5.30
C THR A 205 -44.11 -17.37 4.69
N ALA A 206 -45.07 -17.84 3.86
CA ALA A 206 -46.13 -17.03 3.32
C ALA A 206 -47.10 -16.60 4.42
#